data_0c9d8b072229498440542d663c277dbe
#
_entry.id   0c9d8b072229498440542d663c277dbe
#
_cell.length_a   1.000
_cell.length_b   1.000
_cell.length_c   1.000
_cell.angle_alpha   90.00
_cell.angle_beta   90.00
_cell.angle_gamma   90.00
#
_symmetry.space_group_name_H-M   'P 1'
#
loop_
_entity.id
_entity.type
_entity.pdbx_description
1 polymer ?
#
loop_
_entity_poly.entity_id
_entity_poly.type
_entity_poly.pdbx_seq_one_letter_code
_entity_poly.pdbx_strand_id
1 'polypeptide(L)'
;EMRTNYDLEMIETMGFCSGIENYSRHLDGRAPGEPPYTLIDYFPRDFLCIIDESHVTVPQIRGMHEGDRSRKITLAEHGFRLPSCLDNRPLRFDEFEDRVPQFVYVSATPGDYEEKVSQQTVEQIIRPTGLLDPEIIVRSSASQIDDIIDEAKERAERDERTLITTLTKKMAEDLTDHLLDRGLKARYMHSDIATLERVEILSALRRGEFDT
;
A
#
# COMPACT_ATOMS: atom_id res chain seq x y z
N GLU A 1 19.86 -6.16 26.83
CA GLU A 1 21.32 -6.15 27.03
C GLU A 1 22.02 -7.02 25.97
N MET A 2 21.80 -8.33 25.88
CA MET A 2 22.46 -9.21 24.89
C MET A 2 22.33 -8.71 23.44
N ARG A 3 21.12 -8.32 23.00
CA ARG A 3 20.92 -7.84 21.64
C ARG A 3 21.69 -6.54 21.38
N THR A 4 21.64 -5.59 22.29
CA THR A 4 22.35 -4.31 22.14
C THR A 4 23.87 -4.50 22.06
N ASN A 5 24.42 -5.40 22.88
CA ASN A 5 25.83 -5.73 22.83
C ASN A 5 26.23 -6.38 21.50
N TYR A 6 25.41 -7.30 21.00
CA TYR A 6 25.60 -7.90 19.68
C TYR A 6 25.52 -6.85 18.56
N ASP A 7 24.52 -5.96 18.61
CA ASP A 7 24.37 -4.89 17.62
C ASP A 7 25.58 -3.94 17.62
N LEU A 8 26.12 -3.61 18.81
CA LEU A 8 27.33 -2.80 18.95
C LEU A 8 28.56 -3.49 18.36
N GLU A 9 28.76 -4.77 18.66
CA GLU A 9 29.84 -5.57 18.08
C GLU A 9 29.76 -5.60 16.55
N MET A 10 28.55 -5.78 16.01
CA MET A 10 28.32 -5.76 14.55
C MET A 10 28.61 -4.36 13.95
N ILE A 11 28.21 -3.28 14.62
CA ILE A 11 28.52 -1.92 14.17
C ILE A 11 30.03 -1.66 14.19
N GLU A 12 30.72 -2.08 15.23
CA GLU A 12 32.17 -1.90 15.37
C GLU A 12 32.96 -2.71 14.32
N THR A 13 32.54 -3.94 14.05
CA THR A 13 33.27 -4.85 13.15
C THR A 13 32.90 -4.71 11.69
N MET A 14 31.60 -4.53 11.40
CA MET A 14 31.06 -4.55 10.05
C MET A 14 30.55 -3.16 9.58
N GLY A 15 30.49 -2.17 10.47
CA GLY A 15 29.88 -0.87 10.19
C GLY A 15 28.36 -0.89 10.04
N PHE A 16 27.71 -2.01 10.35
CA PHE A 16 26.27 -2.21 10.16
C PHE A 16 25.72 -3.25 11.13
N CYS A 17 24.44 -3.10 11.51
CA CYS A 17 23.66 -4.14 12.17
C CYS A 17 22.22 -4.16 11.67
N SER A 18 21.51 -5.28 11.82
CA SER A 18 20.08 -5.35 11.50
C SER A 18 19.26 -4.46 12.43
N GLY A 19 18.55 -3.50 11.85
CA GLY A 19 17.79 -2.51 12.61
C GLY A 19 18.62 -1.30 13.05
N ILE A 20 19.72 -1.01 12.36
CA ILE A 20 20.61 0.15 12.64
C ILE A 20 19.85 1.48 12.69
N GLU A 21 18.73 1.59 11.98
CA GLU A 21 17.86 2.76 12.02
C GLU A 21 17.33 3.09 13.42
N ASN A 22 17.26 2.11 14.33
CA ASN A 22 16.86 2.35 15.73
C ASN A 22 17.93 3.09 16.55
N TYR A 23 19.14 3.17 16.04
CA TYR A 23 20.26 3.90 16.61
C TYR A 23 20.56 5.22 15.87
N SER A 24 19.77 5.56 14.83
CA SER A 24 20.02 6.69 13.93
C SER A 24 20.25 8.01 14.66
N ARG A 25 19.48 8.31 15.71
CA ARG A 25 19.66 9.52 16.52
C ARG A 25 21.07 9.65 17.07
N HIS A 26 21.67 8.56 17.52
CA HIS A 26 23.03 8.57 18.07
C HIS A 26 24.10 8.67 16.98
N LEU A 27 23.82 8.14 15.80
CA LEU A 27 24.73 8.15 14.64
C LEU A 27 24.77 9.53 13.96
N ASP A 28 23.63 10.21 13.88
CA ASP A 28 23.50 11.51 13.21
C ASP A 28 23.54 12.72 14.18
N GLY A 29 23.61 12.45 15.49
CA GLY A 29 23.79 13.48 16.53
C GLY A 29 22.55 14.32 16.83
N ARG A 30 21.35 13.87 16.45
CA ARG A 30 20.09 14.57 16.73
C ARG A 30 19.74 14.56 18.23
N ALA A 31 19.06 15.60 18.67
CA ALA A 31 18.49 15.64 20.01
C ALA A 31 17.29 14.68 20.15
N PRO A 32 16.95 14.23 21.38
CA PRO A 32 15.73 13.46 21.62
C PRO A 32 14.48 14.19 21.13
N GLY A 33 13.64 13.48 20.38
CA GLY A 33 12.38 14.02 19.83
C GLY A 33 12.52 14.72 18.46
N GLU A 34 13.72 15.03 18.01
CA GLU A 34 13.93 15.60 16.66
C GLU A 34 13.57 14.59 15.57
N PRO A 35 12.88 15.05 14.50
CA PRO A 35 12.52 14.19 13.39
C PRO A 35 13.77 13.70 12.62
N PRO A 36 13.74 12.47 12.08
CA PRO A 36 14.82 11.98 11.24
C PRO A 36 14.85 12.71 9.90
N TYR A 37 15.99 12.66 9.24
CA TYR A 37 16.08 13.00 7.83
C TYR A 37 15.24 12.01 7.00
N THR A 38 14.52 12.53 6.02
CA THR A 38 13.65 11.78 5.14
C THR A 38 14.02 12.00 3.68
N LEU A 39 13.41 11.25 2.76
CA LEU A 39 13.61 11.45 1.34
C LEU A 39 13.31 12.89 0.90
N ILE A 40 12.35 13.55 1.57
CA ILE A 40 11.95 14.93 1.28
C ILE A 40 13.11 15.91 1.48
N ASP A 41 13.98 15.65 2.44
CA ASP A 41 15.14 16.52 2.76
C ASP A 41 16.22 16.53 1.64
N TYR A 42 16.15 15.58 0.69
CA TYR A 42 17.06 15.51 -0.45
C TYR A 42 16.55 16.23 -1.71
N PHE A 43 15.30 16.71 -1.70
CA PHE A 43 14.77 17.47 -2.82
C PHE A 43 15.25 18.94 -2.79
N PRO A 44 15.27 19.60 -3.96
CA PRO A 44 15.46 21.06 -4.00
C PRO A 44 14.41 21.78 -3.13
N ARG A 45 14.76 22.98 -2.64
CA ARG A 45 13.87 23.72 -1.72
C ARG A 45 12.54 24.16 -2.35
N ASP A 46 12.44 24.19 -3.66
CA ASP A 46 11.31 24.65 -4.45
C ASP A 46 10.59 23.52 -5.19
N PHE A 47 10.69 22.29 -4.70
CA PHE A 47 10.05 21.14 -5.32
C PHE A 47 8.51 21.19 -5.21
N LEU A 48 7.84 20.56 -6.18
CA LEU A 48 6.40 20.34 -6.19
C LEU A 48 6.11 18.93 -5.70
N CYS A 49 5.26 18.80 -4.69
CA CYS A 49 4.77 17.53 -4.20
C CYS A 49 3.37 17.24 -4.78
N ILE A 50 3.27 16.18 -5.56
CA ILE A 50 1.99 15.72 -6.11
C ILE A 50 1.54 14.50 -5.29
N ILE A 51 0.38 14.62 -4.63
CA ILE A 51 -0.20 13.55 -3.82
C ILE A 51 -1.35 12.92 -4.61
N ASP A 52 -1.09 11.71 -5.12
CA ASP A 52 -2.10 10.93 -5.82
C ASP A 52 -3.03 10.22 -4.83
N GLU A 53 -4.30 10.06 -5.22
CA GLU A 53 -5.39 9.53 -4.37
C GLU A 53 -5.38 10.20 -2.99
N SER A 54 -5.32 11.52 -2.98
CA SER A 54 -5.07 12.32 -1.78
C SER A 54 -6.10 12.07 -0.66
N HIS A 55 -7.35 11.78 -1.01
CA HIS A 55 -8.41 11.44 -0.05
C HIS A 55 -8.10 10.20 0.81
N VAL A 56 -7.20 9.32 0.35
CA VAL A 56 -6.69 8.17 1.10
C VAL A 56 -5.29 8.45 1.64
N THR A 57 -4.42 9.03 0.83
CA THR A 57 -3.00 9.24 1.15
C THR A 57 -2.82 10.24 2.30
N VAL A 58 -3.54 11.35 2.31
CA VAL A 58 -3.43 12.36 3.39
C VAL A 58 -3.81 11.79 4.77
N PRO A 59 -4.95 11.09 4.94
CA PRO A 59 -5.25 10.41 6.21
C PRO A 59 -4.21 9.38 6.62
N GLN A 60 -3.61 8.64 5.68
CA GLN A 60 -2.55 7.69 5.97
C GLN A 60 -1.29 8.38 6.51
N ILE A 61 -0.84 9.47 5.87
CA ILE A 61 0.31 10.24 6.35
C ILE A 61 0.05 10.77 7.77
N ARG A 62 -1.15 11.27 8.06
CA ARG A 62 -1.54 11.73 9.40
C ARG A 62 -1.47 10.62 10.45
N GLY A 63 -1.86 9.41 10.12
CA GLY A 63 -1.87 8.26 11.03
C GLY A 63 -0.51 7.61 11.24
N MET A 64 0.47 7.80 10.36
CA MET A 64 1.76 7.09 10.38
C MET A 64 2.53 7.28 11.68
N HIS A 65 2.64 8.51 12.16
CA HIS A 65 3.41 8.83 13.36
C HIS A 65 2.86 8.13 14.60
N GLU A 66 1.57 8.25 14.87
CA GLU A 66 0.95 7.67 16.07
C GLU A 66 0.92 6.15 16.03
N GLY A 67 0.71 5.55 14.86
CA GLY A 67 0.78 4.10 14.67
C GLY A 67 2.18 3.53 14.95
N ASP A 68 3.22 4.18 14.46
CA ASP A 68 4.61 3.80 14.73
C ASP A 68 4.99 4.01 16.20
N ARG A 69 4.63 5.15 16.76
CA ARG A 69 4.89 5.51 18.13
C ARG A 69 4.29 4.53 19.13
N SER A 70 3.00 4.20 18.97
CA SER A 70 2.30 3.27 19.85
C SER A 70 3.00 1.91 19.91
N ARG A 71 3.39 1.35 18.78
CA ARG A 71 4.13 0.09 18.71
C ARG A 71 5.50 0.18 19.39
N LYS A 72 6.25 1.26 19.15
CA LYS A 72 7.62 1.43 19.67
C LYS A 72 7.66 1.69 21.16
N ILE A 73 6.68 2.39 21.72
CA ILE A 73 6.56 2.57 23.17
C ILE A 73 6.50 1.21 23.85
N THR A 74 5.61 0.32 23.42
CA THR A 74 5.49 -1.02 23.99
C THR A 74 6.80 -1.80 23.89
N LEU A 75 7.50 -1.72 22.76
CA LEU A 75 8.80 -2.40 22.59
C LEU A 75 9.89 -1.83 23.49
N ALA A 76 9.90 -0.51 23.71
CA ALA A 76 10.87 0.14 24.59
C ALA A 76 10.58 -0.15 26.07
N GLU A 77 9.34 -0.05 26.52
CA GLU A 77 8.92 -0.32 27.89
C GLU A 77 9.22 -1.76 28.32
N HIS A 78 9.12 -2.71 27.41
CA HIS A 78 9.43 -4.12 27.67
C HIS A 78 10.90 -4.49 27.38
N GLY A 79 11.75 -3.53 27.09
CA GLY A 79 13.19 -3.74 26.89
C GLY A 79 13.59 -4.43 25.57
N PHE A 80 12.69 -4.54 24.61
CA PHE A 80 13.00 -5.08 23.28
C PHE A 80 13.71 -4.07 22.39
N ARG A 81 13.60 -2.77 22.67
CA ARG A 81 14.25 -1.68 21.95
C ARG A 81 14.78 -0.64 22.95
N LEU A 82 15.83 0.09 22.53
CA LEU A 82 16.25 1.28 23.27
C LEU A 82 15.22 2.40 23.11
N PRO A 83 15.08 3.30 24.09
CA PRO A 83 14.18 4.46 23.98
C PRO A 83 14.45 5.34 22.74
N SER A 84 15.68 5.40 22.24
CA SER A 84 16.07 6.11 21.02
C SER A 84 15.37 5.61 19.74
N CYS A 85 14.80 4.42 19.76
CA CYS A 85 14.02 3.93 18.62
C CYS A 85 12.78 4.79 18.33
N LEU A 86 12.29 5.54 19.33
CA LEU A 86 11.18 6.49 19.19
C LEU A 86 11.53 7.69 18.30
N ASP A 87 12.82 8.00 18.16
CA ASP A 87 13.31 9.12 17.37
C ASP A 87 13.58 8.75 15.89
N ASN A 88 13.59 7.47 15.57
CA ASN A 88 13.49 6.99 14.18
C ASN A 88 12.01 6.75 13.87
N ARG A 89 11.34 7.76 13.39
CA ARG A 89 9.89 7.79 13.26
C ARG A 89 9.44 8.48 11.99
N PRO A 90 8.24 8.20 11.48
CA PRO A 90 7.62 9.04 10.47
C PRO A 90 7.53 10.50 10.95
N LEU A 91 7.53 11.42 10.02
CA LEU A 91 7.20 12.81 10.30
C LEU A 91 5.79 12.90 10.89
N ARG A 92 5.58 13.82 11.79
CA ARG A 92 4.22 14.28 12.09
C ARG A 92 3.67 15.03 10.90
N PHE A 93 2.36 15.16 10.83
CA PHE A 93 1.74 15.77 9.67
C PHE A 93 2.13 17.26 9.52
N ASP A 94 2.21 17.99 10.62
CA ASP A 94 2.71 19.37 10.66
C ASP A 94 4.18 19.48 10.17
N GLU A 95 5.03 18.55 10.57
CA GLU A 95 6.44 18.50 10.12
C GLU A 95 6.53 18.18 8.60
N PHE A 96 5.60 17.38 8.08
CA PHE A 96 5.51 17.10 6.65
C PHE A 96 5.06 18.34 5.87
N GLU A 97 4.02 19.04 6.35
CA GLU A 97 3.53 20.26 5.72
C GLU A 97 4.61 21.35 5.68
N ASP A 98 5.37 21.53 6.78
CA ASP A 98 6.42 22.52 6.87
C ASP A 98 7.61 22.29 5.91
N ARG A 99 7.83 21.03 5.52
CA ARG A 99 8.94 20.65 4.61
C ARG A 99 8.58 20.73 3.14
N VAL A 100 7.30 20.75 2.80
CA VAL A 100 6.83 20.73 1.41
C VAL A 100 6.34 22.12 1.02
N PRO A 101 7.02 22.79 0.08
CA PRO A 101 6.69 24.17 -0.26
C PRO A 101 5.42 24.32 -1.11
N GLN A 102 5.09 23.29 -1.89
CA GLN A 102 3.96 23.33 -2.82
C GLN A 102 3.30 21.96 -2.95
N PHE A 103 1.98 21.92 -2.87
CA PHE A 103 1.19 20.70 -3.03
C PHE A 103 0.26 20.76 -4.24
N VAL A 104 0.12 19.64 -4.93
CA VAL A 104 -0.98 19.32 -5.82
C VAL A 104 -1.65 18.05 -5.32
N TYR A 105 -2.91 18.16 -4.95
CA TYR A 105 -3.73 17.01 -4.54
C TYR A 105 -4.48 16.49 -5.76
N VAL A 106 -4.36 15.19 -6.04
CA VAL A 106 -5.05 14.53 -7.15
C VAL A 106 -6.01 13.50 -6.57
N SER A 107 -7.28 13.61 -6.91
CA SER A 107 -8.32 12.68 -6.44
C SER A 107 -9.58 12.79 -7.29
N ALA A 108 -10.26 11.67 -7.50
CA ALA A 108 -11.60 11.65 -8.05
C ALA A 108 -12.67 12.10 -7.02
N THR A 109 -12.36 11.95 -5.74
CA THR A 109 -13.24 12.26 -4.60
C THR A 109 -12.43 12.96 -3.52
N PRO A 110 -12.07 14.25 -3.70
CA PRO A 110 -11.31 15.00 -2.70
C PRO A 110 -11.94 14.93 -1.32
N GLY A 111 -11.12 14.91 -0.28
CA GLY A 111 -11.58 14.92 1.10
C GLY A 111 -11.67 16.35 1.66
N ASP A 112 -12.30 16.49 2.83
CA ASP A 112 -12.51 17.78 3.51
C ASP A 112 -11.23 18.58 3.75
N TYR A 113 -10.09 17.88 3.88
CA TYR A 113 -8.81 18.54 4.09
C TYR A 113 -8.34 19.26 2.83
N GLU A 114 -8.33 18.57 1.69
CA GLU A 114 -7.92 19.13 0.41
C GLU A 114 -8.82 20.31 0.02
N GLU A 115 -10.12 20.16 0.19
CA GLU A 115 -11.07 21.23 -0.09
C GLU A 115 -10.81 22.48 0.77
N LYS A 116 -10.40 22.27 2.04
CA LYS A 116 -10.13 23.36 2.98
C LYS A 116 -8.82 24.11 2.70
N VAL A 117 -7.77 23.41 2.25
CA VAL A 117 -6.43 24.00 2.12
C VAL A 117 -6.10 24.40 0.69
N SER A 118 -6.81 23.89 -0.31
CA SER A 118 -6.56 24.21 -1.73
C SER A 118 -6.98 25.64 -2.04
N GLN A 119 -6.09 26.36 -2.72
CA GLN A 119 -6.37 27.72 -3.20
C GLN A 119 -7.17 27.72 -4.51
N GLN A 120 -7.04 26.63 -5.28
CA GLN A 120 -7.69 26.44 -6.58
C GLN A 120 -8.04 24.96 -6.76
N THR A 121 -9.23 24.71 -7.30
CA THR A 121 -9.65 23.38 -7.75
C THR A 121 -9.85 23.39 -9.26
N VAL A 122 -9.28 22.39 -9.94
CA VAL A 122 -9.41 22.22 -11.38
C VAL A 122 -9.97 20.84 -11.65
N GLU A 123 -11.03 20.77 -12.44
CA GLU A 123 -11.63 19.50 -12.85
C GLU A 123 -11.06 19.04 -14.19
N GLN A 124 -10.69 17.77 -14.26
CA GLN A 124 -10.31 17.11 -15.50
C GLN A 124 -11.31 16.00 -15.82
N ILE A 125 -12.28 16.32 -16.68
CA ILE A 125 -13.39 15.43 -17.01
C ILE A 125 -13.09 14.61 -18.29
N ILE A 126 -12.06 14.98 -19.04
CA ILE A 126 -11.72 14.35 -20.32
C ILE A 126 -11.03 12.99 -20.09
N ARG A 127 -11.55 11.93 -20.74
CA ARG A 127 -10.89 10.63 -20.89
C ARG A 127 -10.13 10.58 -22.22
N PRO A 128 -8.83 10.85 -22.22
CA PRO A 128 -8.06 10.89 -23.48
C PRO A 128 -7.91 9.52 -24.14
N THR A 129 -8.12 8.42 -23.40
CA THR A 129 -8.05 7.05 -23.92
C THR A 129 -9.22 6.68 -24.84
N GLY A 130 -10.34 7.42 -24.80
CA GLY A 130 -11.56 7.07 -25.51
C GLY A 130 -12.28 5.80 -25.01
N LEU A 131 -11.78 5.15 -23.97
CA LEU A 131 -12.42 3.99 -23.35
C LEU A 131 -13.57 4.44 -22.45
N LEU A 132 -14.73 3.90 -22.68
CA LEU A 132 -15.90 4.12 -21.83
C LEU A 132 -15.77 3.33 -20.51
N ASP A 133 -16.48 3.80 -19.48
CA ASP A 133 -16.66 3.00 -18.27
C ASP A 133 -17.39 1.70 -18.61
N PRO A 134 -17.03 0.59 -17.93
CA PRO A 134 -17.72 -0.68 -18.13
C PRO A 134 -19.20 -0.55 -17.71
N GLU A 135 -20.06 -1.29 -18.39
CA GLU A 135 -21.45 -1.45 -17.98
C GLU A 135 -21.50 -2.17 -16.62
N ILE A 136 -22.29 -1.62 -15.69
CA ILE A 136 -22.45 -2.20 -14.35
C ILE A 136 -23.81 -2.84 -14.25
N ILE A 137 -23.82 -4.16 -14.01
CA ILE A 137 -25.04 -4.94 -13.80
C ILE A 137 -25.10 -5.39 -12.34
N VAL A 138 -26.12 -4.96 -11.60
CA VAL A 138 -26.35 -5.36 -10.21
C VAL A 138 -27.29 -6.55 -10.17
N ARG A 139 -26.86 -7.65 -9.56
CA ARG A 139 -27.64 -8.88 -9.40
C ARG A 139 -27.79 -9.25 -7.92
N SER A 140 -28.75 -10.15 -7.62
CA SER A 140 -28.96 -10.67 -6.26
C SER A 140 -27.78 -11.53 -5.82
N SER A 141 -27.41 -11.44 -4.55
CA SER A 141 -26.38 -12.30 -3.95
C SER A 141 -26.85 -13.72 -3.59
N ALA A 142 -28.15 -14.01 -3.70
CA ALA A 142 -28.72 -15.29 -3.24
C ALA A 142 -28.22 -16.52 -4.03
N SER A 143 -27.87 -16.34 -5.32
CA SER A 143 -27.34 -17.39 -6.21
C SER A 143 -26.03 -16.96 -6.87
N GLN A 144 -25.29 -16.06 -6.25
CA GLN A 144 -24.15 -15.40 -6.91
C GLN A 144 -23.06 -16.38 -7.40
N ILE A 145 -22.86 -17.51 -6.75
CA ILE A 145 -21.83 -18.48 -7.15
C ILE A 145 -22.23 -19.20 -8.44
N ASP A 146 -23.47 -19.66 -8.54
CA ASP A 146 -23.95 -20.30 -9.76
C ASP A 146 -24.01 -19.29 -10.92
N ASP A 147 -24.45 -18.05 -10.67
CA ASP A 147 -24.43 -16.94 -11.62
C ASP A 147 -23.01 -16.65 -12.16
N ILE A 148 -22.00 -16.63 -11.27
CA ILE A 148 -20.59 -16.43 -11.65
C ILE A 148 -20.09 -17.58 -12.53
N ILE A 149 -20.44 -18.83 -12.17
CA ILE A 149 -20.02 -20.00 -12.93
C ILE A 149 -20.61 -19.96 -14.36
N ASP A 150 -21.90 -19.66 -14.48
CA ASP A 150 -22.58 -19.62 -15.78
C ASP A 150 -22.01 -18.48 -16.64
N GLU A 151 -21.83 -17.28 -16.08
CA GLU A 151 -21.24 -16.14 -16.77
C GLU A 151 -19.78 -16.42 -17.19
N ALA A 152 -18.98 -17.02 -16.32
CA ALA A 152 -17.58 -17.34 -16.63
C ALA A 152 -17.47 -18.39 -17.76
N LYS A 153 -18.35 -19.40 -17.78
CA LYS A 153 -18.42 -20.39 -18.87
C LYS A 153 -18.81 -19.76 -20.19
N GLU A 154 -19.85 -18.92 -20.19
CA GLU A 154 -20.29 -18.20 -21.39
C GLU A 154 -19.19 -17.32 -21.98
N ARG A 155 -18.42 -16.63 -21.10
CA ARG A 155 -17.26 -15.82 -21.49
C ARG A 155 -16.12 -16.67 -22.05
N ALA A 156 -15.79 -17.77 -21.39
CA ALA A 156 -14.77 -18.70 -21.84
C ALA A 156 -15.05 -19.26 -23.24
N GLU A 157 -16.34 -19.62 -23.56
CA GLU A 157 -16.78 -20.06 -24.87
C GLU A 157 -16.58 -19.01 -25.97
N ARG A 158 -16.57 -17.73 -25.59
CA ARG A 158 -16.30 -16.59 -26.48
C ARG A 158 -14.82 -16.18 -26.55
N ASP A 159 -13.94 -16.97 -25.95
CA ASP A 159 -12.51 -16.64 -25.77
C ASP A 159 -12.27 -15.35 -24.96
N GLU A 160 -13.21 -14.99 -24.10
CA GLU A 160 -13.10 -13.90 -23.13
C GLU A 160 -12.61 -14.42 -21.78
N ARG A 161 -12.18 -13.53 -20.88
CA ARG A 161 -11.70 -13.87 -19.54
C ARG A 161 -12.51 -13.15 -18.48
N THR A 162 -12.64 -13.79 -17.32
CA THR A 162 -13.38 -13.24 -16.20
C THR A 162 -12.43 -12.94 -15.03
N LEU A 163 -12.58 -11.79 -14.39
CA LEU A 163 -11.89 -11.47 -13.14
C LEU A 163 -12.93 -11.45 -12.01
N ILE A 164 -12.71 -12.26 -10.99
CA ILE A 164 -13.60 -12.40 -9.85
C ILE A 164 -12.91 -11.82 -8.60
N THR A 165 -13.53 -10.83 -7.96
CA THR A 165 -13.00 -10.21 -6.76
C THR A 165 -13.68 -10.75 -5.52
N THR A 166 -12.90 -11.11 -4.49
CA THR A 166 -13.40 -11.63 -3.21
C THR A 166 -12.94 -10.75 -2.05
N LEU A 167 -13.64 -10.84 -0.91
CA LEU A 167 -13.33 -10.03 0.28
C LEU A 167 -12.12 -10.54 1.07
N THR A 168 -11.79 -11.83 0.97
CA THR A 168 -10.69 -12.43 1.75
C THR A 168 -9.87 -13.40 0.90
N LYS A 169 -8.60 -13.61 1.27
CA LYS A 169 -7.70 -14.59 0.65
C LYS A 169 -8.30 -16.00 0.65
N LYS A 170 -8.78 -16.44 1.82
CA LYS A 170 -9.40 -17.75 1.97
C LYS A 170 -10.61 -17.93 1.05
N MET A 171 -11.44 -16.89 0.90
CA MET A 171 -12.57 -16.94 -0.03
C MET A 171 -12.12 -17.06 -1.48
N ALA A 172 -10.98 -16.45 -1.85
CA ALA A 172 -10.40 -16.60 -3.20
C ALA A 172 -9.95 -18.05 -3.45
N GLU A 173 -9.28 -18.65 -2.47
CA GLU A 173 -8.82 -20.05 -2.53
C GLU A 173 -10.00 -21.02 -2.62
N ASP A 174 -10.95 -20.94 -1.66
CA ASP A 174 -12.13 -21.80 -1.60
C ASP A 174 -12.99 -21.68 -2.88
N LEU A 175 -13.15 -20.45 -3.42
CA LEU A 175 -13.89 -20.23 -4.66
C LEU A 175 -13.16 -20.82 -5.88
N THR A 176 -11.84 -20.70 -5.92
CA THR A 176 -11.05 -21.28 -7.02
C THR A 176 -11.19 -22.79 -7.07
N ASP A 177 -11.10 -23.48 -5.93
CA ASP A 177 -11.31 -24.93 -5.85
C ASP A 177 -12.71 -25.30 -6.35
N HIS A 178 -13.73 -24.55 -5.94
CA HIS A 178 -15.10 -24.78 -6.41
C HIS A 178 -15.28 -24.58 -7.92
N LEU A 179 -14.62 -23.55 -8.50
CA LEU A 179 -14.65 -23.29 -9.95
C LEU A 179 -13.96 -24.40 -10.75
N LEU A 180 -12.82 -24.90 -10.23
CA LEU A 180 -12.11 -26.04 -10.82
C LEU A 180 -12.98 -27.30 -10.82
N ASP A 181 -13.67 -27.60 -9.72
CA ASP A 181 -14.62 -28.73 -9.61
C ASP A 181 -15.79 -28.62 -10.60
N ARG A 182 -16.16 -27.42 -11.00
CA ARG A 182 -17.19 -27.13 -12.02
C ARG A 182 -16.65 -27.08 -13.45
N GLY A 183 -15.36 -27.38 -13.64
CA GLY A 183 -14.72 -27.53 -14.94
C GLY A 183 -14.20 -26.22 -15.57
N LEU A 184 -14.17 -25.13 -14.84
CA LEU A 184 -13.50 -23.90 -15.25
C LEU A 184 -12.00 -23.99 -14.95
N LYS A 185 -11.18 -23.40 -15.79
CA LYS A 185 -9.72 -23.24 -15.53
C LYS A 185 -9.52 -21.97 -14.73
N ALA A 186 -9.49 -22.09 -13.40
CA ALA A 186 -9.40 -20.97 -12.48
C ALA A 186 -8.05 -20.89 -11.76
N ARG A 187 -7.62 -19.68 -11.43
CA ARG A 187 -6.47 -19.43 -10.55
C ARG A 187 -6.70 -18.22 -9.66
N TYR A 188 -6.40 -18.37 -8.36
CA TYR A 188 -6.47 -17.22 -7.44
C TYR A 188 -5.19 -16.40 -7.46
N MET A 189 -5.31 -15.13 -7.06
CA MET A 189 -4.20 -14.22 -6.86
C MET A 189 -4.46 -13.33 -5.64
N HIS A 190 -3.55 -13.34 -4.68
CA HIS A 190 -3.61 -12.48 -3.48
C HIS A 190 -2.20 -12.05 -3.02
N SER A 191 -2.12 -11.31 -1.90
CA SER A 191 -0.89 -10.67 -1.44
C SER A 191 0.27 -11.62 -1.10
N ASP A 192 -0.01 -12.89 -0.81
CA ASP A 192 1.02 -13.87 -0.40
C ASP A 192 1.72 -14.52 -1.62
N ILE A 193 1.19 -14.32 -2.82
CA ILE A 193 1.82 -14.80 -4.06
C ILE A 193 3.00 -13.89 -4.42
N ALA A 194 4.14 -14.50 -4.74
CA ALA A 194 5.34 -13.77 -5.12
C ALA A 194 5.14 -12.89 -6.37
N THR A 195 5.83 -11.76 -6.44
CA THR A 195 5.64 -10.78 -7.52
C THR A 195 5.85 -11.37 -8.91
N LEU A 196 6.86 -12.21 -9.10
CA LEU A 196 7.12 -12.86 -10.39
C LEU A 196 6.00 -13.82 -10.78
N GLU A 197 5.52 -14.62 -9.83
CA GLU A 197 4.40 -15.54 -10.06
C GLU A 197 3.11 -14.80 -10.45
N ARG A 198 2.84 -13.61 -9.87
CA ARG A 198 1.70 -12.78 -10.29
C ARG A 198 1.80 -12.37 -11.75
N VAL A 199 2.98 -11.99 -12.21
CA VAL A 199 3.21 -11.65 -13.63
C VAL A 199 2.93 -12.85 -14.53
N GLU A 200 3.36 -14.04 -14.13
CA GLU A 200 3.10 -15.29 -14.86
C GLU A 200 1.62 -15.62 -14.90
N ILE A 201 0.90 -15.54 -13.77
CA ILE A 201 -0.56 -15.77 -13.71
C ILE A 201 -1.30 -14.83 -14.65
N LEU A 202 -1.02 -13.53 -14.61
CA LEU A 202 -1.66 -12.54 -15.47
C LEU A 202 -1.32 -12.75 -16.95
N SER A 203 -0.10 -13.14 -17.27
CA SER A 203 0.31 -13.50 -18.62
C SER A 203 -0.41 -14.75 -19.12
N ALA A 204 -0.54 -15.76 -18.28
CA ALA A 204 -1.23 -17.00 -18.60
C ALA A 204 -2.74 -16.78 -18.83
N LEU A 205 -3.38 -15.93 -18.00
CA LEU A 205 -4.76 -15.51 -18.20
C LEU A 205 -4.96 -14.84 -19.56
N ARG A 206 -4.07 -13.91 -19.93
CA ARG A 206 -4.13 -13.23 -21.24
C ARG A 206 -3.95 -14.18 -22.42
N ARG A 207 -3.14 -15.24 -22.25
CA ARG A 207 -2.96 -16.28 -23.28
C ARG A 207 -4.09 -17.30 -23.33
N GLY A 208 -5.07 -17.25 -22.41
CA GLY A 208 -6.18 -18.19 -22.38
C GLY A 208 -5.85 -19.54 -21.74
N GLU A 209 -4.80 -19.61 -20.93
CA GLU A 209 -4.47 -20.81 -20.16
C GLU A 209 -5.45 -21.00 -18.99
N PHE A 210 -6.05 -19.89 -18.52
CA PHE A 210 -7.11 -19.84 -17.53
C PHE A 210 -8.32 -19.10 -18.06
N ASP A 211 -9.50 -19.43 -17.56
CA ASP A 211 -10.78 -18.79 -17.88
C ASP A 211 -11.06 -17.64 -16.87
N THR A 212 -10.56 -17.81 -15.64
CA THR A 212 -10.73 -16.85 -14.55
C THR A 212 -9.57 -16.91 -13.54
#